data_cc6c5fcb591bb3814395d0e82c0041bd
#
_entry.id   cc6c5fcb591bb3814395d0e82c0041bd
#
_cell.length_a   1.000
_cell.length_b   1.000
_cell.length_c   1.000
_cell.angle_alpha   90.00
_cell.angle_beta   90.00
_cell.angle_gamma   90.00
#
_symmetry.space_group_name_H-M   'P 1'
#
loop_
_entity.id
_entity.type
_entity.pdbx_description
1 polymer ?
#
loop_
_entity_poly.entity_id
_entity_poly.type
_entity_poly.pdbx_seq_one_letter_code
_entity_poly.pdbx_strand_id
1 'polypeptide(L)'
;TMNVDSGLQRMLPPYIDPSEQQQTNKVNKRNTLLVFVDAHDRLMVQSQIAQVEDLNGIVKEFILNPQDREDMPEKVMEKIDLIGEYPVGKGLVSLQNDRATSYDMYMRVQNELVRAFNELRDDLAADKFGRKFDELSDDEKKAIQTAIPLRISEAEPRDMTGGKK
;
A
#
# COMPACT_ATOMS: atom_id res chain seq x y z
N THR A 1 11.13 -24.58 6.90
CA THR A 1 10.61 -24.25 6.98
C THR A 1 9.97 -23.88 7.05
N MET A 2 9.90 -23.93 7.12
CA MET A 2 9.11 -23.61 7.20
C MET A 2 8.49 -23.03 7.47
N ASN A 3 8.38 -22.84 7.56
CA ASN A 3 7.65 -22.30 7.85
C ASN A 3 7.04 -22.24 8.37
N VAL A 4 7.20 -22.18 8.64
CA VAL A 4 6.65 -22.05 9.19
C VAL A 4 6.02 -21.66 9.54
N ASP A 5 5.89 -21.64 9.56
CA ASP A 5 5.25 -21.24 9.87
C ASP A 5 4.51 -20.39 10.16
N SER A 6 4.34 -20.26 9.40
CA SER A 6 3.57 -19.06 9.55
C SER A 6 2.28 -19.29 10.32
N GLY A 7 1.68 -20.41 10.13
CA GLY A 7 0.54 -20.79 10.97
C GLY A 7 0.82 -20.61 12.44
N LEU A 8 2.07 -20.73 12.75
CA LEU A 8 2.52 -20.57 14.13
C LEU A 8 2.39 -19.15 14.62
N GLN A 9 2.23 -18.22 13.69
CA GLN A 9 2.11 -16.82 14.04
C GLN A 9 0.71 -16.42 14.46
N ARG A 10 -0.21 -17.36 14.45
CA ARG A 10 -1.61 -17.07 14.73
C ARG A 10 -1.86 -17.08 16.23
N MET A 11 -1.37 -16.10 16.88
CA MET A 11 -1.67 -15.89 18.29
C MET A 11 -2.92 -15.06 18.41
N LEU A 12 -3.67 -15.26 19.48
CA LEU A 12 -4.81 -14.42 19.75
C LEU A 12 -4.32 -13.00 19.99
N PRO A 13 -5.01 -12.00 19.41
CA PRO A 13 -4.62 -10.63 19.67
C PRO A 13 -4.79 -10.29 21.15
N PRO A 14 -3.95 -9.42 21.68
CA PRO A 14 -4.14 -8.98 23.05
C PRO A 14 -5.45 -8.21 23.20
N TYR A 15 -5.98 -8.23 24.40
CA TYR A 15 -7.18 -7.45 24.70
C TYR A 15 -6.88 -5.96 24.50
N ILE A 16 -7.77 -5.27 23.81
CA ILE A 16 -7.65 -3.85 23.57
C ILE A 16 -8.93 -3.18 24.08
N ASP A 17 -8.75 -2.11 24.82
CA ASP A 17 -9.87 -1.34 25.31
C ASP A 17 -10.70 -0.80 24.15
N PRO A 18 -12.04 -0.82 24.23
CA PRO A 18 -12.86 -0.32 23.14
C PRO A 18 -12.56 1.10 22.67
N SER A 19 -12.16 1.97 23.59
CA SER A 19 -11.80 3.34 23.19
C SER A 19 -10.52 3.35 22.37
N GLU A 20 -9.56 2.55 22.75
CA GLU A 20 -8.32 2.42 22.00
C GLU A 20 -8.57 1.75 20.65
N GLN A 21 -9.49 0.80 20.60
CA GLN A 21 -9.87 0.17 19.33
C GLN A 21 -10.43 1.19 18.34
N GLN A 22 -11.26 2.10 18.82
CA GLN A 22 -11.81 3.13 17.93
C GLN A 22 -10.74 4.03 17.36
N GLN A 23 -9.78 4.43 18.19
CA GLN A 23 -8.69 5.26 17.72
C GLN A 23 -7.80 4.51 16.74
N THR A 24 -7.49 3.26 17.04
CA THR A 24 -6.70 2.43 16.15
C THR A 24 -7.39 2.26 14.82
N ASN A 25 -8.71 2.03 14.82
CA ASN A 25 -9.46 1.88 13.59
C ASN A 25 -9.44 3.15 12.76
N LYS A 26 -9.54 4.32 13.38
CA LYS A 26 -9.47 5.58 12.66
C LYS A 26 -8.10 5.78 12.01
N VAL A 27 -7.04 5.48 12.75
CA VAL A 27 -5.68 5.58 12.23
C VAL A 27 -5.49 4.62 11.07
N ASN A 28 -5.92 3.38 11.24
CA ASN A 28 -5.80 2.38 10.18
C ASN A 28 -6.60 2.78 8.95
N LYS A 29 -7.76 3.38 9.14
CA LYS A 29 -8.61 3.80 8.03
C LYS A 29 -7.93 4.89 7.21
N ARG A 30 -7.34 5.89 7.85
CA ARG A 30 -6.65 6.94 7.11
C ARG A 30 -5.39 6.42 6.42
N ASN A 31 -4.79 5.37 6.95
CA ASN A 31 -3.55 4.81 6.43
C ASN A 31 -3.77 3.73 5.37
N THR A 32 -5.03 3.40 5.04
CA THR A 32 -5.32 2.33 4.11
C THR A 32 -6.05 2.85 2.88
N LEU A 33 -5.50 2.58 1.71
CA LEU A 33 -6.17 2.86 0.44
C LEU A 33 -6.83 1.57 -0.04
N LEU A 34 -8.17 1.58 -0.07
CA LEU A 34 -8.93 0.41 -0.49
C LEU A 34 -9.08 0.41 -2.01
N VAL A 35 -8.52 -0.60 -2.65
CA VAL A 35 -8.61 -0.80 -4.10
C VAL A 35 -9.36 -2.10 -4.34
N PHE A 36 -10.48 -2.01 -5.04
CA PHE A 36 -11.34 -3.16 -5.27
C PHE A 36 -11.71 -3.27 -6.75
N VAL A 37 -11.70 -4.50 -7.28
CA VAL A 37 -12.16 -4.76 -8.64
C VAL A 37 -13.37 -5.66 -8.54
N ASP A 38 -14.50 -5.21 -9.11
CA ASP A 38 -15.75 -5.97 -8.97
C ASP A 38 -15.88 -7.08 -10.02
N ALA A 39 -17.02 -7.76 -9.97
CA ALA A 39 -17.29 -8.90 -10.85
C ALA A 39 -17.36 -8.51 -12.33
N HIS A 40 -17.56 -7.25 -12.64
CA HIS A 40 -17.63 -6.73 -14.00
C HIS A 40 -16.34 -6.02 -14.41
N ASP A 41 -15.25 -6.30 -13.69
CA ASP A 41 -13.93 -5.71 -13.95
C ASP A 41 -13.92 -4.19 -13.81
N ARG A 42 -14.77 -3.64 -12.95
CA ARG A 42 -14.76 -2.22 -12.65
C ARG A 42 -13.86 -1.96 -11.46
N LEU A 43 -12.98 -0.97 -11.61
CA LEU A 43 -12.06 -0.58 -10.57
C LEU A 43 -12.71 0.46 -9.65
N MET A 44 -12.60 0.22 -8.36
CA MET A 44 -13.07 1.18 -7.36
C MET A 44 -11.96 1.50 -6.39
N VAL A 45 -11.76 2.77 -6.11
CA VAL A 45 -10.79 3.22 -5.12
C VAL A 45 -11.55 4.01 -4.07
N GLN A 46 -11.47 3.58 -2.82
CA GLN A 46 -12.23 4.17 -1.72
C GLN A 46 -13.72 4.23 -2.06
N SER A 47 -14.22 3.15 -2.65
CA SER A 47 -15.61 2.97 -3.03
C SER A 47 -16.10 3.89 -4.15
N GLN A 48 -15.19 4.53 -4.87
CA GLN A 48 -15.54 5.35 -6.02
C GLN A 48 -14.93 4.75 -7.28
N ILE A 49 -15.70 4.78 -8.38
CA ILE A 49 -15.21 4.23 -9.64
C ILE A 49 -14.01 5.05 -10.12
N ALA A 50 -12.98 4.36 -10.57
CA ALA A 50 -11.76 4.98 -11.06
C ALA A 50 -11.29 4.24 -12.31
N GLN A 51 -10.40 4.88 -13.05
CA GLN A 51 -9.77 4.26 -14.22
C GLN A 51 -8.42 3.68 -13.83
N VAL A 52 -8.04 2.58 -14.47
CA VAL A 52 -6.73 1.98 -14.20
C VAL A 52 -5.62 2.98 -14.47
N GLU A 53 -5.80 3.81 -15.50
CA GLU A 53 -4.81 4.82 -15.88
C GLU A 53 -4.57 5.87 -14.78
N ASP A 54 -5.56 6.09 -13.92
CA ASP A 54 -5.44 7.08 -12.85
C ASP A 54 -4.85 6.49 -11.57
N LEU A 55 -4.77 5.17 -11.50
CA LEU A 55 -4.41 4.49 -10.26
C LEU A 55 -2.98 4.84 -9.81
N ASN A 56 -2.06 4.93 -10.76
CA ASN A 56 -0.68 5.27 -10.46
C ASN A 56 -0.58 6.59 -9.69
N GLY A 57 -1.22 7.63 -10.22
CA GLY A 57 -1.20 8.95 -9.56
C GLY A 57 -1.89 8.94 -8.21
N ILE A 58 -3.02 8.22 -8.12
CA ILE A 58 -3.76 8.12 -6.86
C ILE A 58 -2.88 7.49 -5.78
N VAL A 59 -2.19 6.40 -6.12
CA VAL A 59 -1.35 5.70 -5.16
C VAL A 59 -0.17 6.57 -4.74
N LYS A 60 0.48 7.23 -5.70
CA LYS A 60 1.62 8.08 -5.39
C LYS A 60 1.23 9.20 -4.43
N GLU A 61 0.12 9.87 -4.71
CA GLU A 61 -0.33 10.95 -3.83
C GLU A 61 -0.68 10.41 -2.46
N PHE A 62 -1.31 9.25 -2.41
CA PHE A 62 -1.67 8.64 -1.13
C PHE A 62 -0.43 8.32 -0.29
N ILE A 63 0.54 7.65 -0.90
CA ILE A 63 1.74 7.22 -0.17
C ILE A 63 2.55 8.42 0.33
N LEU A 64 2.68 9.46 -0.49
CA LEU A 64 3.48 10.62 -0.13
C LEU A 64 2.73 11.61 0.75
N ASN A 65 1.42 11.69 0.60
CA ASN A 65 0.60 12.70 1.30
C ASN A 65 1.31 14.06 1.32
N PRO A 66 1.58 14.64 0.14
CA PRO A 66 2.45 15.82 0.08
C PRO A 66 1.87 17.05 0.76
N GLN A 67 0.56 17.11 0.94
CA GLN A 67 -0.09 18.24 1.59
C GLN A 67 -0.39 17.95 3.07
N ASP A 68 0.08 16.82 3.55
CA ASP A 68 -0.07 16.41 4.96
C ASP A 68 -1.53 16.46 5.42
N ARG A 69 -2.42 15.91 4.59
CA ARG A 69 -3.86 15.90 4.88
C ARG A 69 -4.18 14.89 5.97
N GLU A 70 -5.18 15.22 6.77
CA GLU A 70 -5.59 14.36 7.88
C GLU A 70 -6.38 13.13 7.43
N ASP A 71 -6.93 13.17 6.22
CA ASP A 71 -7.65 12.03 5.67
C ASP A 71 -6.74 11.12 4.82
N MET A 72 -5.46 11.36 4.85
CA MET A 72 -4.44 10.56 4.17
C MET A 72 -3.41 10.08 5.19
N PRO A 73 -2.54 9.14 4.80
CA PRO A 73 -1.65 8.48 5.76
C PRO A 73 -0.78 9.42 6.58
N GLU A 74 -0.60 9.02 7.82
CA GLU A 74 0.38 9.67 8.69
C GLU A 74 1.77 9.47 8.15
N LYS A 75 2.65 10.39 8.51
CA LYS A 75 4.07 10.28 8.19
C LYS A 75 4.85 10.33 9.50
N VAL A 76 5.90 9.52 9.57
CA VAL A 76 6.76 9.47 10.75
C VAL A 76 8.17 9.82 10.31
N MET A 77 8.75 10.82 10.96
CA MET A 77 10.15 11.18 10.66
C MET A 77 11.06 10.06 11.14
N GLU A 78 11.86 9.54 10.23
CA GLU A 78 12.84 8.51 10.55
C GLU A 78 14.21 8.94 10.06
N LYS A 79 15.21 8.60 10.83
CA LYS A 79 16.59 8.84 10.43
C LYS A 79 17.05 7.61 9.66
N ILE A 80 17.29 7.80 8.37
CA ILE A 80 17.64 6.70 7.47
C ILE A 80 19.09 6.85 7.04
N ASP A 81 19.86 5.78 7.13
CA ASP A 81 21.24 5.79 6.71
C ASP A 81 21.35 6.29 5.26
N LEU A 82 22.32 7.15 4.98
CA LEU A 82 22.61 7.72 3.67
C LEU A 82 21.60 8.76 3.17
N ILE A 83 20.44 8.88 3.82
CA ILE A 83 19.41 9.84 3.41
C ILE A 83 19.23 10.94 4.46
N GLY A 84 19.28 10.57 5.74
CA GLY A 84 19.00 11.49 6.85
C GLY A 84 17.56 11.43 7.26
N GLU A 85 17.06 12.50 7.86
CA GLU A 85 15.68 12.59 8.31
C GLU A 85 14.74 12.57 7.12
N TYR A 86 13.78 11.65 7.14
CA TYR A 86 12.84 11.51 6.03
C TYR A 86 11.43 11.18 6.59
N PRO A 87 10.38 11.83 6.06
CA PRO A 87 9.01 11.54 6.51
C PRO A 87 8.50 10.29 5.83
N VAL A 88 8.57 9.17 6.53
CA VAL A 88 8.12 7.89 6.00
C VAL A 88 6.61 7.78 6.17
N GLY A 89 5.90 7.56 5.07
CA GLY A 89 4.45 7.40 5.11
C GLY A 89 4.05 6.05 5.64
N LYS A 90 2.93 6.02 6.34
CA LYS A 90 2.38 4.77 6.89
C LYS A 90 1.32 4.16 5.99
N GLY A 91 1.21 4.63 4.76
CA GLY A 91 0.18 4.18 3.84
C GLY A 91 0.32 2.72 3.44
N LEU A 92 -0.82 2.06 3.36
CA LEU A 92 -0.94 0.68 2.92
C LEU A 92 -2.01 0.62 1.84
N VAL A 93 -1.71 -0.02 0.72
CA VAL A 93 -2.70 -0.25 -0.33
C VAL A 93 -3.29 -1.64 -0.12
N SER A 94 -4.61 -1.72 0.04
CA SER A 94 -5.29 -2.98 0.21
C SER A 94 -6.01 -3.33 -1.08
N LEU A 95 -5.56 -4.38 -1.76
CA LEU A 95 -6.13 -4.83 -3.02
C LEU A 95 -7.04 -6.02 -2.79
N GLN A 96 -8.26 -5.92 -3.26
CA GLN A 96 -9.23 -6.99 -3.16
C GLN A 96 -10.04 -7.08 -4.45
N ASN A 97 -10.48 -8.28 -4.80
CA ASN A 97 -11.28 -8.47 -5.99
C ASN A 97 -12.43 -9.43 -5.72
N ASP A 98 -13.43 -9.38 -6.59
CA ASP A 98 -14.50 -10.37 -6.59
C ASP A 98 -13.99 -11.66 -7.21
N ARG A 99 -14.60 -12.79 -6.86
CA ARG A 99 -14.20 -14.08 -7.43
C ARG A 99 -14.40 -14.12 -8.94
N ALA A 100 -15.34 -13.33 -9.46
CA ALA A 100 -15.62 -13.27 -10.89
C ALA A 100 -14.78 -12.25 -11.63
N THR A 101 -13.93 -11.50 -10.93
CA THR A 101 -13.01 -10.56 -11.58
C THR A 101 -12.09 -11.32 -12.52
N SER A 102 -11.86 -10.79 -13.73
CA SER A 102 -10.97 -11.46 -14.67
C SER A 102 -9.52 -11.40 -14.17
N TYR A 103 -8.77 -12.44 -14.49
CA TYR A 103 -7.37 -12.48 -14.15
C TYR A 103 -6.61 -11.32 -14.79
N ASP A 104 -6.95 -11.03 -16.04
CA ASP A 104 -6.30 -9.95 -16.77
C ASP A 104 -6.48 -8.60 -16.08
N MET A 105 -7.69 -8.29 -15.65
CA MET A 105 -7.95 -7.03 -14.97
C MET A 105 -7.24 -6.97 -13.62
N TYR A 106 -7.27 -8.08 -12.88
CA TYR A 106 -6.57 -8.14 -11.60
C TYR A 106 -5.08 -7.86 -11.77
N MET A 107 -4.46 -8.49 -12.78
CA MET A 107 -3.03 -8.30 -13.02
C MET A 107 -2.71 -6.89 -13.49
N ARG A 108 -3.58 -6.29 -14.30
CA ARG A 108 -3.39 -4.90 -14.71
C ARG A 108 -3.36 -3.98 -13.51
N VAL A 109 -4.29 -4.16 -12.59
CA VAL A 109 -4.35 -3.34 -11.39
C VAL A 109 -3.14 -3.57 -10.52
N GLN A 110 -2.79 -4.83 -10.29
CA GLN A 110 -1.62 -5.17 -9.47
C GLN A 110 -0.36 -4.54 -10.04
N ASN A 111 -0.18 -4.63 -11.36
CA ASN A 111 1.00 -4.07 -12.01
C ASN A 111 1.07 -2.54 -11.84
N GLU A 112 -0.09 -1.87 -11.92
CA GLU A 112 -0.10 -0.42 -11.73
C GLU A 112 0.25 -0.03 -10.29
N LEU A 113 -0.20 -0.82 -9.33
CA LEU A 113 0.15 -0.56 -7.93
C LEU A 113 1.66 -0.69 -7.72
N VAL A 114 2.24 -1.77 -8.22
CA VAL A 114 3.68 -2.00 -8.09
C VAL A 114 4.46 -0.91 -8.82
N ARG A 115 3.98 -0.54 -10.03
CA ARG A 115 4.64 0.50 -10.80
C ARG A 115 4.67 1.83 -10.05
N ALA A 116 3.59 2.16 -9.35
CA ALA A 116 3.54 3.40 -8.58
C ALA A 116 4.64 3.42 -7.51
N PHE A 117 4.79 2.33 -6.77
CA PHE A 117 5.84 2.24 -5.75
C PHE A 117 7.23 2.31 -6.38
N ASN A 118 7.42 1.63 -7.50
CA ASN A 118 8.71 1.64 -8.18
C ASN A 118 9.08 3.05 -8.66
N GLU A 119 8.10 3.77 -9.19
CA GLU A 119 8.35 5.14 -9.64
C GLU A 119 8.66 6.08 -8.48
N LEU A 120 7.98 5.90 -7.34
CA LEU A 120 8.30 6.68 -6.15
C LEU A 120 9.73 6.43 -5.70
N ARG A 121 10.16 5.18 -5.75
CA ARG A 121 11.54 4.83 -5.40
C ARG A 121 12.54 5.40 -6.38
N ASP A 122 12.24 5.36 -7.68
CA ASP A 122 13.11 5.96 -8.69
C ASP A 122 13.23 7.46 -8.49
N ASP A 123 12.12 8.13 -8.21
CA ASP A 123 12.14 9.58 -7.98
C ASP A 123 12.99 9.94 -6.77
N LEU A 124 12.85 9.19 -5.70
CA LEU A 124 13.64 9.44 -4.49
C LEU A 124 15.12 9.12 -4.73
N ALA A 125 15.39 8.03 -5.46
CA ALA A 125 16.75 7.64 -5.79
C ALA A 125 17.43 8.74 -6.61
N ALA A 126 16.73 9.30 -7.58
CA ALA A 126 17.26 10.39 -8.40
C ALA A 126 17.53 11.64 -7.54
N ASP A 127 16.62 11.93 -6.63
CA ASP A 127 16.75 13.10 -5.76
C ASP A 127 17.91 12.96 -4.79
N LYS A 128 18.07 11.80 -4.16
CA LYS A 128 19.06 11.61 -3.11
C LYS A 128 20.42 11.17 -3.64
N PHE A 129 20.44 10.40 -4.73
CA PHE A 129 21.68 9.78 -5.22
C PHE A 129 21.98 10.08 -6.68
N GLY A 130 21.10 10.80 -7.37
CA GLY A 130 21.33 11.20 -8.76
C GLY A 130 21.28 10.06 -9.76
N ARG A 131 20.73 8.92 -9.39
CA ARG A 131 20.63 7.74 -10.26
C ARG A 131 19.31 7.05 -10.02
N LYS A 132 18.92 6.19 -10.96
CA LYS A 132 17.72 5.37 -10.78
C LYS A 132 17.96 4.28 -9.75
N PHE A 133 16.88 3.76 -9.20
CA PHE A 133 16.96 2.77 -8.13
C PHE A 133 17.82 1.56 -8.53
N ASP A 134 17.63 1.05 -9.74
CA ASP A 134 18.36 -0.14 -10.20
C ASP A 134 19.86 0.07 -10.29
N GLU A 135 20.30 1.32 -10.39
CA GLU A 135 21.71 1.65 -10.52
C GLU A 135 22.40 1.89 -9.18
N LEU A 136 21.65 1.81 -8.10
CA LEU A 136 22.19 2.10 -6.76
C LEU A 136 22.96 0.91 -6.20
N SER A 137 23.86 1.19 -5.24
CA SER A 137 24.49 0.14 -4.47
C SER A 137 23.46 -0.53 -3.55
N ASP A 138 23.82 -1.68 -2.99
CA ASP A 138 22.92 -2.40 -2.10
C ASP A 138 22.51 -1.56 -0.89
N ASP A 139 23.46 -0.83 -0.30
CA ASP A 139 23.16 0.03 0.84
C ASP A 139 22.25 1.19 0.45
N GLU A 140 22.47 1.77 -0.72
CA GLU A 140 21.61 2.86 -1.21
C GLU A 140 20.21 2.34 -1.51
N LYS A 141 20.11 1.15 -2.10
CA LYS A 141 18.79 0.54 -2.36
C LYS A 141 18.04 0.31 -1.07
N LYS A 142 18.74 -0.17 -0.04
CA LYS A 142 18.11 -0.43 1.25
C LYS A 142 17.59 0.87 1.86
N ALA A 143 18.35 1.95 1.73
CA ALA A 143 17.91 3.24 2.24
C ALA A 143 16.62 3.70 1.55
N ILE A 144 16.55 3.56 0.24
CA ILE A 144 15.35 3.95 -0.52
C ILE A 144 14.17 3.05 -0.13
N GLN A 145 14.40 1.75 0.04
CA GLN A 145 13.34 0.82 0.44
C GLN A 145 12.80 1.14 1.83
N THR A 146 13.67 1.62 2.72
CA THR A 146 13.23 2.03 4.04
C THR A 146 12.36 3.29 3.97
N ALA A 147 12.72 4.23 3.10
CA ALA A 147 11.98 5.47 2.93
C ALA A 147 10.63 5.22 2.25
N ILE A 148 10.59 4.34 1.25
CA ILE A 148 9.38 4.02 0.49
C ILE A 148 9.18 2.50 0.56
N PRO A 149 8.65 1.98 1.66
CA PRO A 149 8.43 0.52 1.74
C PRO A 149 7.28 0.11 0.82
N LEU A 150 7.43 -1.06 0.23
CA LEU A 150 6.37 -1.62 -0.61
C LEU A 150 5.30 -2.22 0.29
N ARG A 151 4.14 -1.57 0.33
CA ARG A 151 3.06 -1.99 1.22
C ARG A 151 1.78 -2.21 0.43
N ILE A 152 1.67 -3.38 -0.13
CA ILE A 152 0.46 -3.82 -0.82
C ILE A 152 -0.02 -5.08 -0.13
N SER A 153 -1.24 -5.03 0.40
CA SER A 153 -1.88 -6.18 1.02
C SER A 153 -2.92 -6.72 0.06
N GLU A 154 -2.85 -8.00 -0.24
CA GLU A 154 -3.80 -8.64 -1.14
C GLU A 154 -4.72 -9.55 -0.34
N ALA A 155 -6.02 -9.26 -0.38
CA ALA A 155 -7.01 -10.06 0.32
C ALA A 155 -7.51 -11.16 -0.60
N GLU A 156 -8.04 -12.23 -0.01
CA GLU A 156 -8.63 -13.30 -0.80
C GLU A 156 -9.84 -12.77 -1.56
N PRO A 157 -10.08 -13.29 -2.78
CA PRO A 157 -11.27 -12.89 -3.55
C PRO A 157 -12.54 -13.15 -2.78
N ARG A 158 -13.51 -12.26 -2.95
CA ARG A 158 -14.81 -12.38 -2.31
C ARG A 158 -15.90 -12.47 -3.34
N ASP A 159 -17.00 -13.08 -2.94
CA ASP A 159 -18.20 -13.08 -3.73
C ASP A 159 -19.05 -11.90 -3.30
N MET A 160 -18.86 -10.78 -4.00
CA MET A 160 -19.50 -9.53 -3.62
C MET A 160 -20.83 -9.32 -4.33
N THR A 161 -21.12 -10.15 -5.34
CA THR A 161 -22.35 -9.98 -6.10
C THR A 161 -23.46 -10.89 -5.60
N GLY A 162 -23.11 -12.02 -5.01
CA GLY A 162 -24.11 -12.97 -4.54
C GLY A 162 -24.67 -12.61 -3.19
N GLY A 163 -24.10 -11.79 -2.61
CA GLY A 163 -24.54 -11.31 -1.41
C GLY A 163 -24.84 -12.22 -0.27
N LYS A 164 -25.10 -12.41 -0.35
CA LYS A 164 -25.46 -12.71 0.41
C LYS A 164 -25.80 -13.34 1.02
N LYS A 165 -25.80 -13.37 1.54
CA LYS A 165 -26.33 -14.01 2.13
C LYS A 165 -26.29 -13.93 3.09
#